data_70dab8ebd872ad71b4b0a699e74209d0
#
_entry.id   70dab8ebd872ad71b4b0a699e74209d0
#
_cell.length_a   1.000
_cell.length_b   1.000
_cell.length_c   1.000
_cell.angle_alpha   90.00
_cell.angle_beta   90.00
_cell.angle_gamma   90.00
#
_symmetry.space_group_name_H-M   'P 1'
#
loop_
_entity.id
_entity.type
_entity.pdbx_description
1 polymer ?
#
loop_
_entity_poly.entity_id
_entity_poly.type
_entity_poly.pdbx_seq_one_letter_code
_entity_poly.pdbx_strand_id
1 'polypeptide(L)' 'MAKTVTIDVRSTVPWERHPKIFELFESLSIGDTMLLINDHDPRPLHYQFMMERKDQFEWKSEEKGPQHWEATIKKVA' A
#
# COMPACT_ATOMS: atom_id res chain seq x y z
N MET A 1 2.89 19.89 3.36
CA MET A 1 2.69 19.52 1.95
C MET A 1 2.58 18.01 1.83
N ALA A 2 1.74 17.55 0.92
CA ALA A 2 1.59 16.11 0.70
C ALA A 2 2.87 15.53 0.08
N LYS A 3 3.22 14.31 0.47
CA LYS A 3 4.39 13.62 -0.04
C LYS A 3 4.00 12.22 -0.52
N THR A 4 4.87 11.61 -1.32
CA THR A 4 4.74 10.22 -1.74
C THR A 4 5.92 9.44 -1.17
N VAL A 5 5.62 8.37 -0.48
CA VAL A 5 6.63 7.48 0.10
C VAL A 5 6.54 6.13 -0.61
N THR A 6 7.67 5.63 -1.11
CA THR A 6 7.71 4.36 -1.81
C THR A 6 8.13 3.24 -0.87
N ILE A 7 7.41 2.12 -0.93
CA ILE A 7 7.77 0.91 -0.21
C ILE A 7 7.77 -0.27 -1.18
N ASP A 8 8.92 -0.94 -1.29
CA ASP A 8 9.08 -2.12 -2.14
C ASP A 8 9.18 -3.35 -1.23
N VAL A 9 8.16 -4.20 -1.29
CA VAL A 9 8.12 -5.39 -0.42
C VAL A 9 8.51 -6.68 -1.14
N ARG A 10 9.00 -6.57 -2.38
CA ARG A 10 9.36 -7.77 -3.16
C ARG A 10 10.47 -8.58 -2.51
N SER A 11 11.38 -7.93 -1.79
CA SER A 11 12.46 -8.61 -1.05
C SER A 11 12.13 -8.85 0.42
N THR A 12 10.93 -8.48 0.86
CA THR A 12 10.47 -8.70 2.23
C THR A 12 9.78 -10.06 2.33
N VAL A 13 10.07 -10.81 3.38
CA VAL A 13 9.40 -12.12 3.58
C VAL A 13 7.89 -11.90 3.68
N PRO A 14 7.09 -12.83 3.11
CA PRO A 14 5.64 -12.59 2.95
C PRO A 14 4.91 -12.22 4.25
N TRP A 15 5.20 -12.89 5.36
CA TRP A 15 4.46 -12.64 6.61
C TRP A 15 4.81 -11.30 7.27
N GLU A 16 5.87 -10.62 6.80
CA GLU A 16 6.21 -9.29 7.29
C GLU A 16 5.69 -8.17 6.40
N ARG A 17 5.20 -8.50 5.19
CA ARG A 17 4.81 -7.48 4.21
C ARG A 17 3.64 -6.64 4.70
N HIS A 18 2.53 -7.28 5.09
CA HIS A 18 1.34 -6.55 5.55
C HIS A 18 1.63 -5.71 6.79
N PRO A 19 2.28 -6.25 7.84
CA PRO A 19 2.63 -5.42 8.99
C PRO A 19 3.46 -4.18 8.65
N LYS A 20 4.45 -4.32 7.76
CA LYS A 20 5.27 -3.18 7.35
C LYS A 20 4.47 -2.15 6.57
N ILE A 21 3.58 -2.61 5.69
CA ILE A 21 2.74 -1.72 4.90
C ILE A 21 1.81 -0.92 5.81
N PHE A 22 1.16 -1.58 6.77
CA PHE A 22 0.27 -0.90 7.72
C PHE A 22 1.05 0.06 8.62
N GLU A 23 2.23 -0.32 9.07
CA GLU A 23 3.08 0.55 9.87
C GLU A 23 3.42 1.84 9.12
N LEU A 24 3.80 1.72 7.83
CA LEU A 24 4.09 2.89 7.01
C LEU A 24 2.83 3.74 6.83
N PHE A 25 1.70 3.11 6.52
CA PHE A 25 0.44 3.83 6.34
C PHE A 25 0.09 4.65 7.59
N GLU A 26 0.24 4.06 8.77
CA GLU A 26 -0.05 4.75 10.02
C GLU A 26 0.87 5.97 10.24
N SER A 27 2.08 5.93 9.69
CA SER A 27 3.02 7.04 9.82
C SER A 27 2.73 8.20 8.87
N LEU A 28 1.85 7.99 7.88
CA LEU A 28 1.52 9.03 6.91
C LEU A 28 0.62 10.10 7.52
N SER A 29 0.79 11.33 7.05
CA SER A 29 -0.16 12.40 7.33
C SER A 29 -1.30 12.36 6.32
N ILE A 30 -2.45 12.91 6.67
CA ILE A 30 -3.58 13.00 5.73
C ILE A 30 -3.12 13.78 4.50
N GLY A 31 -3.38 13.22 3.33
CA GLY A 31 -2.94 13.78 2.05
C GLY A 31 -1.69 13.12 1.49
N ASP A 32 -0.93 12.41 2.33
CA ASP A 32 0.25 11.68 1.87
C ASP A 32 -0.16 10.41 1.13
N THR A 33 0.71 9.96 0.22
CA THR A 33 0.49 8.78 -0.60
C THR A 33 1.62 7.78 -0.38
N MET A 34 1.24 6.51 -0.29
CA MET A 34 2.19 5.39 -0.27
C MET A 34 2.16 4.72 -1.64
N LEU A 35 3.33 4.60 -2.27
CA LEU A 35 3.48 3.80 -3.49
C LEU A 35 4.03 2.43 -3.09
N LEU A 36 3.20 1.41 -3.20
CA LEU A 36 3.56 0.04 -2.87
C LEU A 36 4.00 -0.70 -4.13
N ILE A 37 5.16 -1.33 -4.07
CA ILE A 37 5.65 -2.20 -5.14
C ILE A 37 5.62 -3.64 -4.65
N ASN A 38 4.90 -4.50 -5.37
CA ASN A 38 4.72 -5.90 -5.00
C ASN A 38 5.00 -6.79 -6.21
N ASP A 39 5.12 -8.10 -5.98
CA ASP A 39 5.40 -9.09 -7.02
C ASP A 39 4.15 -9.86 -7.44
N HIS A 40 3.01 -9.56 -6.89
CA HIS A 40 1.72 -10.17 -7.25
C HIS A 40 0.59 -9.19 -6.95
N ASP A 41 -0.62 -9.54 -7.39
CA ASP A 41 -1.82 -8.72 -7.19
C ASP A 41 -2.05 -8.45 -5.70
N PRO A 42 -2.06 -7.18 -5.26
CA PRO A 42 -2.25 -6.84 -3.85
C PRO A 42 -3.71 -6.86 -3.40
N ARG A 43 -4.58 -7.61 -4.09
CA ARG A 43 -6.00 -7.65 -3.76
C ARG A 43 -6.29 -8.10 -2.32
N PRO A 44 -5.61 -9.12 -1.77
CA PRO A 44 -5.83 -9.49 -0.37
C PRO A 44 -5.50 -8.35 0.59
N LEU A 45 -4.46 -7.59 0.31
CA LEU A 45 -4.11 -6.42 1.10
C LEU A 45 -5.19 -5.34 1.00
N HIS A 46 -5.73 -5.14 -0.20
CA HIS A 46 -6.82 -4.18 -0.42
C HIS A 46 -8.03 -4.53 0.45
N TYR A 47 -8.40 -5.81 0.50
CA TYR A 47 -9.50 -6.25 1.36
C TYR A 47 -9.22 -5.95 2.82
N GLN A 48 -7.99 -6.19 3.27
CA GLN A 48 -7.62 -5.92 4.65
C GLN A 48 -7.72 -4.43 4.97
N PHE A 49 -7.28 -3.56 4.04
CA PHE A 49 -7.45 -2.12 4.19
C PHE A 49 -8.92 -1.73 4.27
N MET A 50 -9.76 -2.33 3.43
CA MET A 50 -11.19 -2.03 3.44
C MET A 50 -11.84 -2.40 4.76
N MET A 51 -11.37 -3.45 5.43
CA MET A 51 -11.94 -3.89 6.69
C MET A 51 -11.35 -3.14 7.90
N GLU A 52 -10.05 -2.81 7.86
CA GLU A 52 -9.37 -2.23 9.01
C GLU A 52 -9.20 -0.71 8.93
N ARG A 53 -9.28 -0.14 7.73
CA ARG A 53 -9.08 1.30 7.49
C ARG A 53 -10.18 1.86 6.61
N LYS A 54 -11.40 1.41 6.83
CA LYS A 54 -12.54 1.83 6.03
C LYS A 54 -12.63 3.35 5.97
N ASP A 55 -12.81 3.88 4.75
CA ASP A 55 -12.97 5.31 4.48
C ASP A 55 -11.76 6.17 4.85
N GLN A 56 -10.59 5.54 5.11
CA GLN A 56 -9.38 6.28 5.47
C GLN A 56 -8.38 6.37 4.33
N PHE A 57 -8.66 5.75 3.18
CA PHE A 57 -7.69 5.67 2.09
C PHE A 57 -8.38 5.70 0.73
N GLU A 58 -7.58 6.05 -0.30
CA GLU A 58 -7.94 5.87 -1.70
C GLU A 58 -6.94 4.89 -2.30
N TRP A 59 -7.43 3.94 -3.08
CA TRP A 59 -6.63 2.85 -3.61
C TRP A 59 -6.68 2.81 -5.13
N LYS A 60 -5.51 2.69 -5.75
CA LYS A 60 -5.40 2.45 -7.18
C LYS A 60 -4.24 1.47 -7.40
N SER A 61 -4.50 0.36 -8.09
CA SER A 61 -3.46 -0.62 -8.38
C SER A 61 -3.42 -0.92 -9.86
N GLU A 62 -2.22 -1.27 -10.35
CA GLU A 62 -2.06 -1.69 -11.73
C GLU A 62 -0.90 -2.67 -11.86
N GLU A 63 -1.04 -3.58 -12.82
CA GLU A 63 0.02 -4.51 -13.18
C GLU A 63 0.95 -3.84 -14.17
N LYS A 64 2.24 -3.78 -13.80
CA LYS A 64 3.29 -3.19 -14.65
C LYS A 64 4.04 -4.21 -15.46
N GLY A 65 3.90 -5.48 -15.14
CA GLY A 65 4.56 -6.57 -15.83
C GLY A 65 4.45 -7.85 -15.03
N PRO A 66 5.00 -8.98 -15.53
CA PRO A 66 5.02 -10.20 -14.75
C PRO A 66 5.73 -9.96 -13.43
N GLN A 67 5.11 -10.33 -12.33
CA GLN A 67 5.69 -10.18 -10.98
C GLN A 67 6.04 -8.74 -10.62
N HIS A 68 5.35 -7.76 -11.23
CA HIS A 68 5.53 -6.35 -10.85
C HIS A 68 4.17 -5.66 -10.82
N TRP A 69 3.72 -5.39 -9.60
CA TRP A 69 2.46 -4.67 -9.35
C TRP A 69 2.75 -3.42 -8.53
N GLU A 70 2.01 -2.36 -8.83
CA GLU A 70 2.11 -1.11 -8.08
C GLU A 70 0.74 -0.72 -7.56
N ALA A 71 0.68 -0.31 -6.31
CA ALA A 71 -0.54 0.21 -5.70
C ALA A 71 -0.26 1.57 -5.11
N THR A 72 -1.09 2.54 -5.45
CA THR A 72 -1.03 3.88 -4.90
C THR A 72 -2.11 3.98 -3.82
N ILE A 73 -1.70 4.22 -2.59
CA ILE A 73 -2.59 4.25 -1.43
C ILE A 73 -2.45 5.62 -0.77
N LYS A 74 -3.48 6.46 -0.91
CA LYS A 74 -3.48 7.80 -0.36
C LYS A 74 -4.25 7.82 0.95
N LYS A 75 -3.68 8.42 1.98
CA LYS A 75 -4.35 8.57 3.26
C LYS A 75 -5.25 9.81 3.22
N VAL A 76 -6.55 9.61 3.39
CA VAL A 76 -7.55 10.69 3.26
C VAL A 76 -8.27 11.03 4.56
N ALA A 77 -8.08 10.23 5.60
CA ALA A 77 -8.72 10.49 6.89
C ALA A 77 -7.93 9.91 8.06
#